data_b4319ddcf351e48c0e1884a456596d0a
#
_entry.id   b4319ddcf351e48c0e1884a456596d0a
#
_cell.length_a   1.000
_cell.length_b   1.000
_cell.length_c   1.000
_cell.angle_alpha   90.00
_cell.angle_beta   90.00
_cell.angle_gamma   90.00
#
_symmetry.space_group_name_H-M   'P 1'
#
loop_
_entity.id
_entity.type
_entity.pdbx_description
1 polymer ?
#
loop_
_entity_poly.entity_id
_entity_poly.type
_entity_poly.pdbx_seq_one_letter_code
_entity_poly.pdbx_strand_id
1 'polypeptide(L)'
;MDKKALSYLSISQKAGLVVTGEGACEKAISSGQAKLVIIASDASDNTKKKFSNKSDYYKIPNVVWGLRDEISRAIGKNNRPVAVIIDKGLADRILLFLRE
;
A
#
# COMPACT_ATOMS: atom_id res chain seq x y z
N MET A 1 -2.55 8.32 14.38
CA MET A 1 -2.30 7.90 13.02
C MET A 1 -1.95 9.09 12.14
N ASP A 2 -1.06 8.92 11.22
CA ASP A 2 -0.55 10.02 10.41
C ASP A 2 -1.53 10.41 9.31
N LYS A 3 -2.17 11.56 9.49
CA LYS A 3 -3.13 12.09 8.52
C LYS A 3 -2.47 12.47 7.20
N LYS A 4 -1.18 12.83 7.24
CA LYS A 4 -0.45 13.19 6.02
C LYS A 4 -0.28 11.98 5.11
N ALA A 5 0.04 10.82 5.67
CA ALA A 5 0.16 9.59 4.90
C ALA A 5 -1.18 9.23 4.26
N LEU A 6 -2.28 9.32 4.99
CA LEU A 6 -3.62 9.05 4.44
C LEU A 6 -3.98 10.05 3.34
N SER A 7 -3.63 11.32 3.50
CA SER A 7 -3.88 12.34 2.48
C SER A 7 -3.11 12.04 1.20
N TYR A 8 -1.86 11.65 1.30
CA TYR A 8 -1.05 11.29 0.13
C TYR A 8 -1.55 10.01 -0.54
N LEU A 9 -2.07 9.08 0.25
CA LEU A 9 -2.70 7.88 -0.31
C LEU A 9 -3.94 8.25 -1.14
N SER A 10 -4.78 9.17 -0.64
CA SER A 10 -5.93 9.70 -1.38
C SER A 10 -5.50 10.41 -2.65
N ILE A 11 -4.46 11.24 -2.58
CA ILE A 11 -3.91 11.94 -3.74
C ILE A 11 -3.43 10.93 -4.78
N SER A 12 -2.73 9.90 -4.33
CA SER A 12 -2.23 8.84 -5.21
C SER A 12 -3.36 8.13 -5.92
N GLN A 13 -4.45 7.86 -5.21
CA GLN A 13 -5.63 7.21 -5.80
C GLN A 13 -6.28 8.10 -6.86
N LYS A 14 -6.44 9.39 -6.56
CA LYS A 14 -7.03 10.33 -7.52
C LYS A 14 -6.20 10.47 -8.78
N ALA A 15 -4.89 10.31 -8.65
CA ALA A 15 -3.97 10.34 -9.79
C ALA A 15 -3.92 9.01 -10.57
N GLY A 16 -4.66 7.99 -10.12
CA GLY A 16 -4.65 6.67 -10.77
C GLY A 16 -3.38 5.87 -10.50
N LEU A 17 -2.69 6.15 -9.39
CA LEU A 17 -1.38 5.55 -9.08
C LEU A 17 -1.44 4.58 -7.91
N VAL A 18 -2.63 4.07 -7.59
CA VAL A 18 -2.81 3.05 -6.56
C VAL A 18 -3.46 1.81 -7.16
N VAL A 19 -2.92 0.65 -6.84
CA VAL A 19 -3.49 -0.64 -7.21
C VAL A 19 -4.04 -1.28 -5.95
N THR A 20 -5.26 -1.79 -6.01
CA THR A 20 -5.92 -2.49 -4.90
C THR A 20 -6.50 -3.81 -5.38
N GLY A 21 -6.88 -4.67 -4.43
CA GLY A 21 -7.32 -6.03 -4.74
C GLY A 21 -6.11 -6.97 -4.78
N GLU A 22 -6.23 -8.14 -4.14
CA GLU A 22 -5.07 -9.00 -3.92
C GLU A 22 -4.41 -9.45 -5.23
N GLY A 23 -5.19 -9.90 -6.20
CA GLY A 23 -4.65 -10.35 -7.48
C GLY A 23 -3.92 -9.25 -8.24
N ALA A 24 -4.52 -8.07 -8.31
CA ALA A 24 -3.91 -6.93 -8.98
C ALA A 24 -2.64 -6.46 -8.26
N CYS A 25 -2.66 -6.47 -6.92
CA CYS A 25 -1.49 -6.11 -6.12
C CYS A 25 -0.35 -7.10 -6.34
N GLU A 26 -0.64 -8.40 -6.37
CA GLU A 26 0.37 -9.42 -6.64
C GLU A 26 1.02 -9.20 -8.01
N LYS A 27 0.20 -8.90 -9.02
CA LYS A 27 0.70 -8.64 -10.36
C LYS A 27 1.57 -7.38 -10.42
N ALA A 28 1.16 -6.31 -9.74
CA ALA A 28 1.94 -5.08 -9.70
C ALA A 28 3.31 -5.32 -9.06
N ILE A 29 3.37 -6.15 -8.02
CA ILE A 29 4.63 -6.50 -7.37
C ILE A 29 5.52 -7.28 -8.31
N SER A 30 5.01 -8.36 -8.91
CA SER A 30 5.82 -9.25 -9.75
C SER A 30 6.22 -8.62 -11.08
N SER A 31 5.48 -7.64 -11.59
CA SER A 31 5.79 -6.96 -12.85
C SER A 31 6.76 -5.78 -12.70
N GLY A 32 7.15 -5.45 -11.47
CA GLY A 32 8.05 -4.33 -11.22
C GLY A 32 7.38 -2.96 -11.16
N GLN A 33 6.06 -2.90 -11.24
CA GLN A 33 5.32 -1.63 -11.15
C GLN A 33 5.22 -1.10 -9.74
N ALA A 34 5.18 -1.98 -8.75
CA ALA A 34 5.01 -1.58 -7.36
C ALA A 34 6.23 -0.82 -6.84
N LYS A 35 5.99 0.32 -6.18
CA LYS A 35 7.05 1.13 -5.57
C LYS A 35 6.93 1.14 -4.05
N LEU A 36 5.74 0.86 -3.51
CA LEU A 36 5.49 0.72 -2.09
C LEU A 36 4.27 -0.15 -1.89
N VAL A 37 4.35 -1.08 -0.95
CA VAL A 37 3.22 -1.94 -0.58
C VAL A 37 2.81 -1.58 0.85
N ILE A 38 1.56 -1.19 1.04
CA ILE A 38 0.99 -0.85 2.35
C ILE A 38 0.04 -1.97 2.74
N ILE A 39 0.31 -2.59 3.88
CA ILE A 39 -0.49 -3.69 4.41
C ILE A 39 -1.17 -3.22 5.69
N ALA A 40 -2.48 -3.35 5.77
CA ALA A 40 -3.21 -2.94 6.98
C ALA A 40 -2.74 -3.76 8.19
N SER A 41 -2.62 -3.11 9.33
CA SER A 41 -2.19 -3.77 10.55
C SER A 41 -3.21 -4.80 11.06
N ASP A 42 -4.49 -4.64 10.70
CA ASP A 42 -5.55 -5.59 11.02
C ASP A 42 -5.86 -6.57 9.88
N ALA A 43 -4.99 -6.65 8.88
CA ALA A 43 -5.08 -7.70 7.87
C ALA A 43 -4.79 -9.05 8.51
N SER A 44 -5.28 -10.14 7.88
CA SER A 44 -5.01 -11.49 8.38
C SER A 44 -3.50 -11.78 8.35
N ASP A 45 -3.06 -12.71 9.19
CA ASP A 45 -1.66 -13.11 9.23
C ASP A 45 -1.21 -13.67 7.88
N ASN A 46 -2.07 -14.40 7.19
CA ASN A 46 -1.78 -14.92 5.85
C ASN A 46 -1.54 -13.78 4.86
N THR A 47 -2.39 -12.76 4.87
CA THR A 47 -2.26 -11.60 3.98
C THR A 47 -0.97 -10.84 4.26
N LYS A 48 -0.67 -10.57 5.54
CA LYS A 48 0.57 -9.89 5.92
C LYS A 48 1.79 -10.64 5.45
N LYS A 49 1.83 -11.95 5.71
CA LYS A 49 2.95 -12.80 5.33
C LYS A 49 3.13 -12.86 3.82
N LYS A 50 2.03 -13.10 3.11
CA LYS A 50 2.03 -13.22 1.65
C LYS A 50 2.60 -11.97 0.99
N PHE A 51 2.09 -10.79 1.35
CA PHE A 51 2.50 -9.55 0.70
C PHE A 51 3.86 -9.05 1.17
N SER A 52 4.21 -9.23 2.44
CA SER A 52 5.55 -8.85 2.89
C SER A 52 6.62 -9.75 2.26
N ASN A 53 6.40 -11.06 2.22
CA ASN A 53 7.34 -12.00 1.60
C ASN A 53 7.53 -11.72 0.11
N LYS A 54 6.42 -11.51 -0.59
CA LYS A 54 6.49 -11.24 -2.03
C LYS A 54 7.18 -9.91 -2.31
N SER A 55 6.87 -8.88 -1.54
CA SER A 55 7.53 -7.58 -1.67
C SER A 55 9.02 -7.68 -1.42
N ASP A 56 9.42 -8.39 -0.37
CA ASP A 56 10.82 -8.60 -0.04
C ASP A 56 11.55 -9.35 -1.15
N TYR A 57 10.92 -10.37 -1.71
CA TYR A 57 11.49 -11.13 -2.81
C TYR A 57 11.81 -10.24 -4.01
N TYR A 58 10.93 -9.33 -4.33
CA TYR A 58 11.12 -8.39 -5.44
C TYR A 58 11.81 -7.09 -5.02
N LYS A 59 12.27 -7.02 -3.77
CA LYS A 59 13.01 -5.86 -3.21
C LYS A 59 12.20 -4.57 -3.24
N ILE A 60 10.91 -4.67 -2.94
CA ILE A 60 10.00 -3.54 -2.91
C ILE A 60 9.73 -3.13 -1.46
N PRO A 61 9.85 -1.84 -1.12
CA PRO A 61 9.50 -1.36 0.22
C PRO A 61 8.08 -1.77 0.59
N ASN A 62 7.91 -2.28 1.80
CA ASN A 62 6.60 -2.66 2.30
C ASN A 62 6.49 -2.30 3.76
N VAL A 63 5.29 -1.91 4.18
CA VAL A 63 5.03 -1.49 5.55
C VAL A 63 3.71 -2.08 6.01
N VAL A 64 3.63 -2.44 7.29
CA VAL A 64 2.37 -2.77 7.96
C VAL A 64 1.96 -1.51 8.70
N TRP A 65 0.86 -0.89 8.26
CA TRP A 65 0.48 0.42 8.76
C TRP A 65 -1.00 0.68 8.54
N GLY A 66 -1.62 1.34 9.50
CA GLY A 66 -3.00 1.77 9.41
C GLY A 66 -4.00 0.63 9.56
N LEU A 67 -5.26 1.00 9.62
CA LEU A 67 -6.36 0.04 9.71
C LEU A 67 -6.98 -0.14 8.32
N ARG A 68 -7.52 -1.33 8.08
CA ARG A 68 -8.19 -1.65 6.82
C ARG A 68 -9.21 -0.59 6.42
N ASP A 69 -10.04 -0.16 7.35
CA ASP A 69 -11.06 0.86 7.11
C ASP A 69 -10.45 2.19 6.69
N GLU A 70 -9.39 2.60 7.33
CA GLU A 70 -8.73 3.87 7.04
C GLU A 70 -8.11 3.88 5.65
N ILE A 71 -7.40 2.80 5.32
CA ILE A 71 -6.80 2.63 3.99
C ILE A 71 -7.89 2.60 2.94
N SER A 72 -8.94 1.81 3.17
CA SER A 72 -10.04 1.66 2.21
C SER A 72 -10.74 2.99 1.94
N ARG A 73 -11.01 3.76 2.98
CA ARG A 73 -11.64 5.08 2.82
C ARG A 73 -10.77 6.03 2.04
N ALA A 74 -9.47 6.05 2.33
CA ALA A 74 -8.54 6.95 1.66
C ALA A 74 -8.52 6.73 0.15
N ILE A 75 -8.73 5.51 -0.29
CA ILE A 75 -8.72 5.15 -1.72
C ILE A 75 -10.13 4.98 -2.31
N GLY A 76 -11.18 5.32 -1.54
CA GLY A 76 -12.55 5.26 -2.02
C GLY A 76 -13.06 3.87 -2.31
N LYS A 77 -12.58 2.87 -1.57
CA LYS A 77 -12.96 1.46 -1.72
C LYS A 77 -13.46 0.89 -0.41
N ASN A 78 -13.90 -0.36 -0.44
CA ASN A 78 -14.32 -1.10 0.75
C ASN A 78 -13.47 -2.34 0.90
N ASN A 79 -13.12 -2.66 2.14
CA ASN A 79 -12.44 -3.91 2.50
C ASN A 79 -11.17 -4.15 1.68
N ARG A 80 -10.26 -3.19 1.70
CA ARG A 80 -8.97 -3.29 1.00
C ARG A 80 -7.83 -3.33 2.02
N PRO A 81 -7.37 -4.52 2.41
CA PRO A 81 -6.29 -4.64 3.39
C PRO A 81 -4.90 -4.34 2.83
N VAL A 82 -4.76 -4.24 1.51
CA VAL A 82 -3.48 -3.96 0.86
C VAL A 82 -3.67 -2.88 -0.20
N ALA A 83 -2.76 -1.93 -0.24
CA ALA A 83 -2.70 -0.91 -1.27
C ALA A 83 -1.27 -0.81 -1.80
N VAL A 84 -1.13 -0.78 -3.11
CA VAL A 84 0.18 -0.70 -3.77
C VAL A 84 0.29 0.65 -4.48
N ILE A 85 1.35 1.39 -4.20
CA ILE A 85 1.66 2.65 -4.86
C ILE A 85 2.60 2.36 -6.03
N ILE A 86 2.26 2.83 -7.23
CA ILE A 86 3.05 2.55 -8.43
C ILE A 86 3.84 3.75 -8.93
N ASP A 87 3.89 4.83 -8.16
CA ASP A 87 4.69 6.00 -8.46
C ASP A 87 5.77 6.18 -7.40
N LYS A 88 7.03 6.30 -7.85
CA LYS A 88 8.15 6.37 -6.91
C LYS A 88 8.13 7.63 -6.05
N GLY A 89 7.81 8.77 -6.63
CA GLY A 89 7.76 10.04 -5.90
C GLY A 89 6.76 10.02 -4.76
N LEU A 90 5.56 9.53 -5.03
CA LEU A 90 4.51 9.41 -4.03
C LEU A 90 4.86 8.34 -2.99
N ALA A 91 5.43 7.23 -3.44
CA ALA A 91 5.87 6.16 -2.53
C ALA A 91 6.93 6.68 -1.55
N ASP A 92 7.92 7.40 -2.03
CA ASP A 92 8.98 7.96 -1.19
C ASP A 92 8.42 8.95 -0.17
N ARG A 93 7.48 9.79 -0.60
CA ARG A 93 6.85 10.77 0.27
C ARG A 93 6.02 10.09 1.38
N ILE A 94 5.26 9.09 1.02
CA ILE A 94 4.46 8.33 2.00
C ILE A 94 5.38 7.65 3.00
N LEU A 95 6.44 6.98 2.53
CA LEU A 95 7.42 6.33 3.40
C LEU A 95 8.04 7.31 4.40
N LEU A 96 8.34 8.51 3.95
CA LEU A 96 8.91 9.54 4.81
C LEU A 96 7.97 9.85 5.99
N PHE A 97 6.68 9.99 5.73
CA PHE A 97 5.70 10.24 6.79
C PHE A 97 5.54 9.05 7.74
N LEU A 98 5.65 7.83 7.24
CA LEU A 98 5.49 6.63 8.05
C LEU A 98 6.69 6.35 8.95
N ARG A 99 7.83 6.96 8.66
CA ARG A 99 9.05 6.78 9.46
C ARG A 99 9.21 7.82 10.57
N GLU A 100 8.39 8.83 10.57
CA GLU A 100 8.44 9.90 11.60
C GLU A 100 7.80 9.48 12.93
#